data_902765453ebb0651eec38a667fae1aa3
#
_entry.id   902765453ebb0651eec38a667fae1aa3
#
_cell.length_a   1.000
_cell.length_b   1.000
_cell.length_c   1.000
_cell.angle_alpha   90.00
_cell.angle_beta   90.00
_cell.angle_gamma   90.00
#
_symmetry.space_group_name_H-M   'P 1'
#
loop_
_entity.id
_entity.type
_entity.pdbx_description
1 polymer ?
#
loop_
_entity_poly.entity_id
_entity_poly.type
_entity_poly.pdbx_seq_one_letter_code
_entity_poly.pdbx_strand_id
1 'polypeptide(L)'
;EYDRTDGVTLADFYAYMREHKYIFTPTGDLWPAASVNALIPLVSDGGEELKASAWLDRHQHVEQMTWAPGGPTLIQDRLILQGGWIDRPGVRVFNLYRPPMIERGDPTKAVLWVEHVRRVFPAEADHIIRWLAHRVQRPEDKINHSLVLQGAQGTGKDTIIEGAIP
;
A
#
# COMPACT_ATOMS: atom_id res chain seq x y z
N GLU A 1 2.92 -10.26 -11.27
CA GLU A 1 2.62 -10.24 -12.72
C GLU A 1 1.10 -10.12 -12.87
N TYR A 2 0.62 -8.93 -13.26
CA TYR A 2 -0.80 -8.70 -13.49
C TYR A 2 -1.18 -9.40 -14.80
N ASP A 3 -1.94 -10.47 -14.69
CA ASP A 3 -2.41 -11.23 -15.86
C ASP A 3 -3.41 -10.37 -16.65
N ARG A 4 -2.96 -9.82 -17.77
CA ARG A 4 -3.71 -8.95 -18.67
C ARG A 4 -4.63 -9.71 -19.62
N THR A 5 -5.33 -10.73 -19.16
CA THR A 5 -6.18 -11.50 -20.07
C THR A 5 -7.46 -10.80 -20.51
N ASP A 6 -7.97 -9.82 -19.73
CA ASP A 6 -9.28 -9.21 -20.00
C ASP A 6 -9.32 -7.68 -20.21
N GLY A 7 -8.16 -7.01 -20.28
CA GLY A 7 -8.13 -5.54 -20.46
C GLY A 7 -8.59 -4.78 -19.21
N VAL A 8 -8.94 -3.49 -19.38
CA VAL A 8 -9.46 -2.62 -18.32
C VAL A 8 -10.94 -2.87 -18.13
N THR A 9 -11.38 -3.16 -16.91
CA THR A 9 -12.75 -3.49 -16.55
C THR A 9 -13.34 -2.50 -15.55
N LEU A 10 -14.65 -2.53 -15.38
CA LEU A 10 -15.36 -1.70 -14.41
C LEU A 10 -14.87 -1.96 -12.96
N ALA A 11 -14.51 -3.20 -12.65
CA ALA A 11 -14.03 -3.61 -11.34
C ALA A 11 -12.67 -2.98 -10.97
N ASP A 12 -11.92 -2.48 -11.94
CA ASP A 12 -10.63 -1.86 -11.73
C ASP A 12 -10.74 -0.41 -11.22
N PHE A 13 -11.95 0.15 -11.10
CA PHE A 13 -12.12 1.56 -10.75
C PHE A 13 -12.92 1.77 -9.47
N TYR A 14 -12.55 2.85 -8.75
CA TYR A 14 -13.36 3.46 -7.69
C TYR A 14 -13.58 4.93 -7.99
N ALA A 15 -14.80 5.44 -7.80
CA ALA A 15 -15.09 6.86 -7.95
C ALA A 15 -14.60 7.64 -6.72
N TYR A 16 -13.62 8.50 -6.88
CA TYR A 16 -13.14 9.41 -5.83
C TYR A 16 -13.97 10.70 -5.84
N MET A 17 -14.95 10.78 -4.94
CA MET A 17 -15.99 11.81 -4.96
C MET A 17 -15.47 13.21 -4.69
N ARG A 18 -14.40 13.37 -3.91
CA ARG A 18 -13.84 14.68 -3.57
C ARG A 18 -13.36 15.46 -4.78
N GLU A 19 -12.79 14.77 -5.78
CA GLU A 19 -12.29 15.37 -7.01
C GLU A 19 -13.11 14.97 -8.24
N HIS A 20 -14.09 14.09 -8.07
CA HIS A 20 -14.89 13.49 -9.13
C HIS A 20 -14.02 12.90 -10.23
N LYS A 21 -13.05 12.10 -9.81
CA LYS A 21 -12.16 11.30 -10.64
C LYS A 21 -12.27 9.83 -10.28
N TYR A 22 -11.67 8.97 -11.09
CA TYR A 22 -11.79 7.52 -10.94
C TYR A 22 -10.40 6.94 -10.69
N ILE A 23 -10.23 6.29 -9.55
CA ILE A 23 -8.99 5.63 -9.17
C ILE A 23 -8.88 4.35 -9.97
N PHE A 24 -7.87 4.24 -10.81
CA PHE A 24 -7.52 2.99 -11.47
C PHE A 24 -6.73 2.12 -10.49
N THR A 25 -7.36 1.11 -9.95
CA THR A 25 -6.82 0.28 -8.87
C THR A 25 -5.45 -0.32 -9.18
N PRO A 26 -5.14 -0.80 -10.40
CA PRO A 26 -3.84 -1.40 -10.69
C PRO A 26 -2.65 -0.46 -10.50
N THR A 27 -2.80 0.84 -10.76
CA THR A 27 -1.70 1.82 -10.66
C THR A 27 -1.90 2.87 -9.57
N GLY A 28 -3.15 3.08 -9.12
CA GLY A 28 -3.53 4.17 -8.21
C GLY A 28 -3.70 5.52 -8.90
N ASP A 29 -3.63 5.56 -10.24
CA ASP A 29 -3.79 6.78 -11.02
C ASP A 29 -5.24 7.28 -10.99
N LEU A 30 -5.40 8.60 -11.11
CA LEU A 30 -6.71 9.25 -11.19
C LEU A 30 -7.08 9.55 -12.65
N TRP A 31 -8.13 8.91 -13.12
CA TRP A 31 -8.64 9.07 -14.49
C TRP A 31 -9.88 9.98 -14.53
N PRO A 32 -10.02 10.80 -15.55
CA PRO A 32 -11.25 11.56 -15.77
C PRO A 32 -12.38 10.66 -16.27
N ALA A 33 -13.64 11.05 -16.02
CA ALA A 33 -14.83 10.32 -16.45
C ALA A 33 -14.84 10.02 -17.96
N ALA A 34 -14.35 10.96 -18.77
CA ALA A 34 -14.28 10.78 -20.23
C ALA A 34 -13.43 9.58 -20.63
N SER A 35 -12.27 9.38 -19.96
CA SER A 35 -11.36 8.25 -20.24
C SER A 35 -11.96 6.92 -19.81
N VAL A 36 -12.61 6.87 -18.65
CA VAL A 36 -13.30 5.66 -18.17
C VAL A 36 -14.43 5.28 -19.13
N ASN A 37 -15.27 6.24 -19.50
CA ASN A 37 -16.40 6.00 -20.41
C ASN A 37 -15.98 5.68 -21.86
N ALA A 38 -14.78 6.04 -22.27
CA ALA A 38 -14.25 5.69 -23.59
C ALA A 38 -13.78 4.22 -23.67
N LEU A 39 -13.35 3.66 -22.55
CA LEU A 39 -12.82 2.30 -22.49
C LEU A 39 -13.86 1.26 -22.06
N ILE A 40 -14.79 1.65 -21.18
CA ILE A 40 -15.80 0.74 -20.63
C ILE A 40 -17.14 1.02 -21.31
N PRO A 41 -17.79 -0.02 -21.89
CA PRO A 41 -19.12 0.09 -22.49
C PRO A 41 -20.16 0.57 -21.48
N LEU A 42 -21.38 0.84 -21.97
CA LEU A 42 -22.53 1.08 -21.11
C LEU A 42 -22.79 -0.11 -20.20
N VAL A 43 -23.15 0.19 -18.96
CA VAL A 43 -23.39 -0.80 -17.90
C VAL A 43 -24.89 -0.86 -17.62
N SER A 44 -25.44 -2.07 -17.60
CA SER A 44 -26.84 -2.26 -17.22
C SER A 44 -27.00 -2.21 -15.70
N ASP A 45 -27.89 -1.34 -15.21
CA ASP A 45 -28.22 -1.17 -13.80
C ASP A 45 -29.75 -1.18 -13.63
N GLY A 46 -30.31 -2.31 -13.20
CA GLY A 46 -31.74 -2.47 -13.00
C GLY A 46 -32.62 -2.28 -14.26
N GLY A 47 -32.04 -2.45 -15.47
CA GLY A 47 -32.72 -2.25 -16.76
C GLY A 47 -32.46 -0.86 -17.38
N GLU A 48 -31.73 0.00 -16.71
CA GLU A 48 -31.21 1.28 -17.26
C GLU A 48 -29.78 1.08 -17.77
N GLU A 49 -29.47 1.62 -18.93
CA GLU A 49 -28.09 1.65 -19.44
C GLU A 49 -27.38 2.94 -18.97
N LEU A 50 -26.34 2.78 -18.17
CA LEU A 50 -25.57 3.86 -17.59
C LEU A 50 -24.16 3.93 -18.19
N LYS A 51 -23.61 5.15 -18.26
CA LYS A 51 -22.16 5.29 -18.44
C LYS A 51 -21.41 4.68 -17.27
N ALA A 52 -20.25 4.08 -17.53
CA ALA A 52 -19.43 3.46 -16.48
C ALA A 52 -19.13 4.40 -15.30
N SER A 53 -18.84 5.67 -15.58
CA SER A 53 -18.62 6.69 -14.55
C SER A 53 -19.84 6.87 -13.64
N ALA A 54 -21.05 6.95 -14.20
CA ALA A 54 -22.28 7.11 -13.43
C ALA A 54 -22.60 5.89 -12.58
N TRP A 55 -22.31 4.70 -13.09
CA TRP A 55 -22.43 3.46 -12.33
C TRP A 55 -21.45 3.41 -11.14
N LEU A 56 -20.19 3.80 -11.37
CA LEU A 56 -19.15 3.87 -10.33
C LEU A 56 -19.51 4.88 -9.23
N ASP A 57 -20.04 6.04 -9.59
CA ASP A 57 -20.51 7.05 -8.64
C ASP A 57 -21.62 6.49 -7.72
N ARG A 58 -22.48 5.63 -8.25
CA ARG A 58 -23.56 5.01 -7.45
C ARG A 58 -23.08 3.86 -6.58
N HIS A 59 -22.21 2.99 -7.10
CA HIS A 59 -21.93 1.69 -6.50
C HIS A 59 -20.52 1.52 -5.94
N GLN A 60 -19.51 2.19 -6.53
CA GLN A 60 -18.11 2.04 -6.17
C GLN A 60 -17.43 3.39 -5.85
N HIS A 61 -18.10 4.25 -5.06
CA HIS A 61 -17.52 5.52 -4.63
C HIS A 61 -16.70 5.38 -3.35
N VAL A 62 -15.73 6.28 -3.18
CA VAL A 62 -14.95 6.48 -1.97
C VAL A 62 -14.84 7.98 -1.67
N GLU A 63 -14.83 8.33 -0.39
CA GLU A 63 -14.83 9.71 0.07
C GLU A 63 -13.41 10.26 0.25
N GLN A 64 -12.48 9.38 0.58
CA GLN A 64 -11.07 9.73 0.80
C GLN A 64 -10.13 8.72 0.17
N MET A 65 -8.89 9.17 -0.05
CA MET A 65 -7.74 8.32 -0.33
C MET A 65 -6.71 8.48 0.79
N THR A 66 -6.03 7.39 1.12
CA THR A 66 -4.97 7.39 2.13
C THR A 66 -3.88 6.39 1.78
N TRP A 67 -2.79 6.44 2.51
CA TRP A 67 -1.77 5.42 2.52
C TRP A 67 -1.67 4.83 3.93
N ALA A 68 -2.24 3.65 4.12
CA ALA A 68 -2.31 2.95 5.41
C ALA A 68 -1.66 1.56 5.27
N PRO A 69 -0.37 1.43 5.61
CA PRO A 69 0.38 0.18 5.48
C PRO A 69 -0.29 -0.97 6.23
N GLY A 70 -0.32 -2.15 5.62
CA GLY A 70 -0.94 -3.35 6.19
C GLY A 70 -2.47 -3.37 6.17
N GLY A 71 -3.11 -2.24 5.87
CA GLY A 71 -4.56 -2.16 5.77
C GLY A 71 -5.12 -2.70 4.44
N PRO A 72 -6.42 -3.03 4.39
CA PRO A 72 -7.09 -3.46 3.16
C PRO A 72 -7.15 -2.34 2.13
N THR A 73 -7.34 -2.68 0.85
CA THR A 73 -7.50 -1.70 -0.25
C THR A 73 -8.68 -0.76 -0.03
N LEU A 74 -9.77 -1.27 0.53
CA LEU A 74 -10.95 -0.50 0.89
C LEU A 74 -11.17 -0.55 2.40
N ILE A 75 -11.04 0.60 3.06
CA ILE A 75 -11.29 0.77 4.49
C ILE A 75 -12.70 1.29 4.65
N GLN A 76 -13.54 0.56 5.39
CA GLN A 76 -14.95 0.86 5.57
C GLN A 76 -15.22 1.47 6.96
N ASP A 77 -16.28 2.27 7.04
CA ASP A 77 -16.84 2.85 8.27
C ASP A 77 -15.86 3.74 9.06
N ARG A 78 -14.84 4.26 8.39
CA ARG A 78 -13.81 5.10 8.99
C ARG A 78 -13.44 6.26 8.08
N LEU A 79 -13.06 7.38 8.68
CA LEU A 79 -12.52 8.58 8.03
C LEU A 79 -11.23 9.01 8.69
N ILE A 80 -10.38 9.69 7.93
CA ILE A 80 -9.23 10.39 8.49
C ILE A 80 -9.59 11.86 8.69
N LEU A 81 -9.51 12.31 9.94
CA LEU A 81 -9.51 13.71 10.33
C LEU A 81 -8.18 14.11 10.96
N GLN A 82 -8.01 15.40 11.26
CA GLN A 82 -6.81 15.94 11.89
C GLN A 82 -6.39 15.10 13.11
N GLY A 83 -5.32 14.33 12.94
CA GLY A 83 -4.72 13.54 14.01
C GLY A 83 -5.10 12.07 14.09
N GLY A 84 -5.95 11.53 13.21
CA GLY A 84 -6.19 10.09 13.22
C GLY A 84 -7.50 9.63 12.59
N TRP A 85 -7.79 8.36 12.81
CA TRP A 85 -9.02 7.72 12.35
C TRP A 85 -10.19 8.03 13.27
N ILE A 86 -11.34 8.29 12.67
CA ILE A 86 -12.64 8.37 13.35
C ILE A 86 -13.61 7.37 12.73
N ASP A 87 -14.51 6.84 13.53
CA ASP A 87 -15.57 5.95 13.07
C ASP A 87 -16.69 6.77 12.40
N ARG A 88 -17.05 6.41 11.19
CA ARG A 88 -18.11 7.04 10.41
C ARG A 88 -18.81 6.01 9.54
N PRO A 89 -19.92 5.43 9.98
CA PRO A 89 -20.65 4.39 9.24
C PRO A 89 -21.02 4.82 7.82
N GLY A 90 -20.87 3.89 6.88
CA GLY A 90 -21.20 4.08 5.46
C GLY A 90 -20.13 4.77 4.62
N VAL A 91 -19.07 5.27 5.24
CA VAL A 91 -17.96 5.91 4.51
C VAL A 91 -16.93 4.88 4.07
N ARG A 92 -16.33 5.11 2.90
CA ARG A 92 -15.27 4.27 2.34
C ARG A 92 -14.04 5.11 2.02
N VAL A 93 -12.87 4.59 2.40
CA VAL A 93 -11.57 5.22 2.12
C VAL A 93 -10.74 4.26 1.28
N PHE A 94 -10.23 4.73 0.15
CA PHE A 94 -9.33 3.96 -0.69
C PHE A 94 -7.91 4.00 -0.13
N ASN A 95 -7.32 2.83 0.06
CA ASN A 95 -5.95 2.68 0.54
C ASN A 95 -4.99 2.48 -0.64
N LEU A 96 -4.07 3.43 -0.81
CA LEU A 96 -3.03 3.38 -1.85
C LEU A 96 -1.88 2.41 -1.50
N TYR A 97 -1.85 1.90 -0.25
CA TYR A 97 -0.83 0.94 0.15
C TYR A 97 -0.97 -0.36 -0.65
N ARG A 98 0.16 -0.82 -1.14
CA ARG A 98 0.30 -2.12 -1.78
C ARG A 98 1.33 -2.93 -1.02
N PRO A 99 0.97 -4.12 -0.57
CA PRO A 99 1.95 -5.00 0.04
C PRO A 99 3.04 -5.32 -0.98
N PRO A 100 4.32 -5.32 -0.57
CA PRO A 100 5.38 -5.75 -1.44
C PRO A 100 5.17 -7.23 -1.83
N MET A 101 5.30 -7.53 -3.11
CA MET A 101 5.24 -8.90 -3.64
C MET A 101 6.60 -9.60 -3.45
N ILE A 102 7.06 -9.67 -2.19
CA ILE A 102 8.31 -10.32 -1.84
C ILE A 102 8.00 -11.77 -1.47
N GLU A 103 8.50 -12.71 -2.27
CA GLU A 103 8.44 -14.13 -1.92
C GLU A 103 9.35 -14.42 -0.72
N ARG A 104 8.90 -15.31 0.15
CA ARG A 104 9.72 -15.76 1.27
C ARG A 104 10.94 -16.51 0.75
N GLY A 105 12.12 -15.96 0.99
CA GLY A 105 13.38 -16.58 0.64
C GLY A 105 13.82 -17.68 1.63
N ASP A 106 14.91 -18.32 1.29
CA ASP A 106 15.58 -19.28 2.17
C ASP A 106 16.27 -18.54 3.34
N PRO A 107 15.84 -18.74 4.59
CA PRO A 107 16.40 -18.05 5.75
C PRO A 107 17.89 -18.37 5.99
N THR A 108 18.40 -19.48 5.48
CA THR A 108 19.83 -19.83 5.60
C THR A 108 20.73 -18.88 4.83
N LYS A 109 20.22 -18.23 3.79
CA LYS A 109 20.96 -17.23 3.01
C LYS A 109 21.15 -15.90 3.77
N ALA A 110 20.36 -15.65 4.81
CA ALA A 110 20.50 -14.46 5.65
C ALA A 110 21.64 -14.56 6.68
N VAL A 111 22.26 -15.73 6.83
CA VAL A 111 23.29 -15.97 7.87
C VAL A 111 24.45 -14.96 7.73
N LEU A 112 24.96 -14.73 6.53
CA LEU A 112 26.07 -13.79 6.30
C LEU A 112 25.71 -12.35 6.71
N TRP A 113 24.48 -11.92 6.44
CA TRP A 113 23.99 -10.62 6.87
C TRP A 113 23.85 -10.53 8.39
N VAL A 114 23.29 -11.55 9.03
CA VAL A 114 23.16 -11.62 10.49
C VAL A 114 24.52 -11.59 11.17
N GLU A 115 25.49 -12.34 10.66
CA GLU A 115 26.88 -12.34 11.16
C GLU A 115 27.55 -10.98 10.98
N HIS A 116 27.28 -10.31 9.86
CA HIS A 116 27.77 -8.97 9.60
C HIS A 116 27.24 -7.96 10.62
N VAL A 117 25.91 -7.98 10.90
CA VAL A 117 25.30 -7.14 11.94
C VAL A 117 25.95 -7.39 13.31
N ARG A 118 26.12 -8.64 13.69
CA ARG A 118 26.75 -9.05 14.98
C ARG A 118 28.22 -8.61 15.07
N ARG A 119 28.92 -8.59 13.96
CA ARG A 119 30.32 -8.13 13.90
C ARG A 119 30.44 -6.63 14.06
N VAL A 120 29.54 -5.86 13.44
CA VAL A 120 29.58 -4.39 13.46
C VAL A 120 29.01 -3.82 14.77
N PHE A 121 27.93 -4.43 15.28
CA PHE A 121 27.23 -4.00 16.49
C PHE A 121 26.98 -5.19 17.43
N PRO A 122 28.01 -5.74 18.07
CA PRO A 122 27.87 -7.00 18.85
C PRO A 122 26.88 -6.91 20.01
N ALA A 123 26.75 -5.75 20.66
CA ALA A 123 25.83 -5.57 21.78
C ALA A 123 24.38 -5.29 21.33
N GLU A 124 24.20 -4.63 20.21
CA GLU A 124 22.90 -4.16 19.72
C GLU A 124 22.33 -5.01 18.56
N ALA A 125 23.06 -6.03 18.11
CA ALA A 125 22.70 -6.82 16.94
C ALA A 125 21.28 -7.35 16.95
N ASP A 126 20.85 -7.96 18.05
CA ASP A 126 19.51 -8.52 18.16
C ASP A 126 18.41 -7.45 18.10
N HIS A 127 18.67 -6.27 18.66
CA HIS A 127 17.76 -5.15 18.57
C HIS A 127 17.64 -4.63 17.13
N ILE A 128 18.77 -4.45 16.44
CA ILE A 128 18.82 -4.00 15.04
C ILE A 128 18.05 -4.99 14.13
N ILE A 129 18.34 -6.29 14.26
CA ILE A 129 17.71 -7.33 13.45
C ILE A 129 16.20 -7.35 13.70
N ARG A 130 15.75 -7.32 14.95
CA ARG A 130 14.32 -7.31 15.28
C ARG A 130 13.62 -6.05 14.81
N TRP A 131 14.25 -4.89 14.91
CA TRP A 131 13.69 -3.62 14.45
C TRP A 131 13.47 -3.62 12.93
N LEU A 132 14.47 -4.06 12.16
CA LEU A 132 14.37 -4.18 10.70
C LEU A 132 13.33 -5.24 10.28
N ALA A 133 13.34 -6.40 10.92
CA ALA A 133 12.37 -7.45 10.65
C ALA A 133 10.93 -6.99 10.94
N HIS A 134 10.72 -6.25 12.03
CA HIS A 134 9.40 -5.70 12.36
C HIS A 134 8.91 -4.72 11.30
N ARG A 135 9.76 -3.84 10.78
CA ARG A 135 9.40 -2.90 9.71
C ARG A 135 8.95 -3.58 8.42
N VAL A 136 9.54 -4.73 8.10
CA VAL A 136 9.18 -5.51 6.90
C VAL A 136 7.94 -6.37 7.12
N GLN A 137 7.83 -7.00 8.30
CA GLN A 137 6.76 -7.96 8.58
C GLN A 137 5.46 -7.31 9.06
N ARG A 138 5.55 -6.13 9.68
CA ARG A 138 4.42 -5.38 10.25
C ARG A 138 4.51 -3.91 9.93
N PRO A 139 4.36 -3.54 8.65
CA PRO A 139 4.47 -2.15 8.22
C PRO A 139 3.37 -1.25 8.82
N GLU A 140 2.25 -1.83 9.27
CA GLU A 140 1.12 -1.16 9.94
C GLU A 140 1.46 -0.71 11.37
N ASP A 141 2.37 -1.41 12.04
CA ASP A 141 2.70 -1.11 13.43
C ASP A 141 3.65 0.09 13.51
N LYS A 142 3.25 1.08 14.30
CA LYS A 142 4.09 2.25 14.56
C LYS A 142 5.19 1.92 15.55
N ILE A 143 6.45 2.04 15.13
CA ILE A 143 7.60 2.02 16.03
C ILE A 143 7.85 3.45 16.53
N ASN A 144 7.88 3.65 17.86
CA ASN A 144 8.00 4.97 18.48
C ASN A 144 9.44 5.45 18.66
N HIS A 145 10.42 4.76 18.09
CA HIS A 145 11.83 5.16 18.13
C HIS A 145 12.50 4.93 16.79
N SER A 146 13.56 5.68 16.54
CA SER A 146 14.40 5.55 15.34
C SER A 146 15.61 4.69 15.63
N LEU A 147 16.06 3.94 14.63
CA LEU A 147 17.34 3.25 14.65
C LEU A 147 18.42 4.20 14.13
N VAL A 148 19.41 4.51 14.98
CA VAL A 148 20.56 5.36 14.61
C VAL A 148 21.82 4.51 14.68
N LEU A 149 22.42 4.24 13.50
CA LEU A 149 23.66 3.46 13.41
C LEU A 149 24.86 4.42 13.35
N GLN A 150 25.61 4.51 14.44
CA GLN A 150 26.80 5.36 14.55
C GLN A 150 28.07 4.52 14.64
N GLY A 151 29.14 4.97 14.02
CA GLY A 151 30.45 4.30 14.04
C GLY A 151 31.41 4.91 13.00
N ALA A 152 32.64 4.44 12.98
CA ALA A 152 33.67 4.88 12.04
C ALA A 152 33.24 4.67 10.58
N GLN A 153 33.86 5.47 9.69
CA GLN A 153 33.61 5.32 8.25
C GLN A 153 34.18 3.98 7.75
N GLY A 154 33.48 3.34 6.80
CA GLY A 154 33.94 2.08 6.18
C GLY A 154 33.71 0.82 7.03
N THR A 155 32.96 0.90 8.13
CA THR A 155 32.66 -0.28 8.98
C THR A 155 31.52 -1.18 8.45
N GLY A 156 30.91 -0.83 7.31
CA GLY A 156 29.83 -1.62 6.70
C GLY A 156 28.44 -1.36 7.29
N LYS A 157 28.21 -0.19 7.90
CA LYS A 157 26.87 0.18 8.41
C LYS A 157 25.83 0.27 7.30
N ASP A 158 26.21 0.80 6.14
CA ASP A 158 25.32 0.96 4.99
C ASP A 158 24.87 -0.41 4.45
N THR A 159 25.79 -1.39 4.43
CA THR A 159 25.50 -2.78 4.05
C THR A 159 24.40 -3.43 4.92
N ILE A 160 24.29 -3.01 6.18
CA ILE A 160 23.23 -3.51 7.08
C ILE A 160 21.85 -3.07 6.57
N ILE A 161 21.72 -1.80 6.18
CA ILE A 161 20.44 -1.25 5.70
C ILE A 161 20.13 -1.75 4.29
N GLU A 162 21.09 -1.69 3.37
CA GLU A 162 20.95 -2.14 1.99
C GLU A 162 20.62 -3.63 1.88
N GLY A 163 21.15 -4.46 2.79
CA GLY A 163 20.85 -5.89 2.81
C GLY A 163 19.51 -6.26 3.44
N ALA A 164 18.84 -5.34 4.14
CA ALA A 164 17.59 -5.59 4.84
C ALA A 164 16.37 -4.96 4.17
N ILE A 165 16.55 -3.91 3.39
CA ILE A 165 15.47 -3.16 2.73
C ILE A 165 15.67 -3.32 1.22
N PRO A 166 14.71 -3.97 0.53
CA PRO A 166 14.76 -4.17 -0.91
C PRO A 166 14.54 -2.88 -1.69
#